data_850f981e344f3257246477a4f58ffdbb
#
_entry.id   850f981e344f3257246477a4f58ffdbb
#
_cell.length_a   1.000
_cell.length_b   1.000
_cell.length_c   1.000
_cell.angle_alpha   90.00
_cell.angle_beta   90.00
_cell.angle_gamma   90.00
#
_symmetry.space_group_name_H-M   'P 1'
#
loop_
_entity.id
_entity.type
_entity.pdbx_description
1 polymer ?
#
loop_
_entity_poly.entity_id
_entity_poly.type
_entity_poly.pdbx_seq_one_letter_code
_entity_poly.pdbx_strand_id
1 'polypeptide(L)'
;WYRSRGLGDVYKRQIIHLGMSGRIILTSNNKNSKFKHTHMSLYFKNNLIAKFIDPRRFGCILLFDTKAISKNRLFIHLGLEPLSKQFNPNYLERSCQNKKASIKSVIMNQSIVVGIGNIYASESLFRSGINPKRKAFNITYEQCVQLVKNIKFVLNRAIKLGGSSINDYSMVDGMLGYFQNELKVYEREGKNCSKKTCNGRILRIVIAQRSTYYCSQCQKN
;
A
#
# COMPACT_ATOMS: atom_id res chain seq x y z
N TRP A 1 30.50 16.17 -4.56
CA TRP A 1 29.46 16.91 -3.80
C TRP A 1 28.66 17.78 -4.75
N TYR A 2 27.50 17.33 -5.20
CA TYR A 2 26.55 18.21 -5.91
C TYR A 2 25.81 19.05 -4.87
N ARG A 3 26.18 20.32 -4.71
CA ARG A 3 25.35 21.33 -4.04
C ARG A 3 24.22 21.72 -5.00
N SER A 4 23.09 21.01 -4.94
CA SER A 4 21.86 21.48 -5.57
C SER A 4 21.26 22.60 -4.69
N ARG A 5 21.29 23.83 -5.15
CA ARG A 5 20.48 24.93 -4.60
C ARG A 5 19.04 24.67 -5.04
N GLY A 6 18.17 24.34 -4.09
CA GLY A 6 16.74 24.22 -4.32
C GLY A 6 16.27 22.80 -4.73
N LEU A 7 16.27 21.87 -3.79
CA LEU A 7 15.45 20.65 -3.86
C LEU A 7 13.99 21.03 -3.57
N GLY A 8 13.25 21.45 -4.56
CA GLY A 8 11.86 21.90 -4.41
C GLY A 8 11.54 23.11 -5.28
N ASP A 9 12.28 23.27 -6.34
CA ASP A 9 12.01 24.28 -7.34
C ASP A 9 10.71 23.96 -8.10
N VAL A 10 9.98 25.00 -8.47
CA VAL A 10 8.76 24.92 -9.30
C VAL A 10 9.02 24.11 -10.58
N TYR A 11 10.25 24.04 -11.03
CA TYR A 11 10.66 23.36 -12.27
C TYR A 11 11.10 21.90 -12.10
N LYS A 12 11.43 21.46 -10.88
CA LYS A 12 11.94 20.09 -10.64
C LYS A 12 11.18 19.37 -9.54
N ARG A 13 10.93 18.09 -9.77
CA ARG A 13 10.26 17.19 -8.82
C ARG A 13 11.15 16.00 -8.51
N GLN A 14 11.26 15.67 -7.23
CA GLN A 14 11.86 14.42 -6.80
C GLN A 14 10.81 13.32 -6.78
N ILE A 15 11.18 12.17 -7.30
CA ILE A 15 10.42 10.94 -7.18
C ILE A 15 11.19 10.06 -6.21
N ILE A 16 10.55 9.65 -5.13
CA ILE A 16 11.13 8.75 -4.15
C ILE A 16 10.31 7.47 -4.17
N HIS A 17 10.94 6.38 -4.61
CA HIS A 17 10.37 5.05 -4.54
C HIS A 17 11.09 4.28 -3.44
N LEU A 18 10.34 3.87 -2.41
CA LEU A 18 10.94 3.22 -1.24
C LEU A 18 11.24 1.74 -1.45
N GLY A 19 10.73 1.14 -2.52
CA GLY A 19 10.85 -0.30 -2.74
C GLY A 19 10.13 -1.08 -1.65
N MET A 20 10.76 -2.17 -1.17
CA MET A 20 10.16 -3.04 -0.15
C MET A 20 10.67 -2.74 1.28
N SER A 21 11.87 -2.21 1.43
CA SER A 21 12.53 -1.98 2.71
C SER A 21 13.05 -0.56 2.89
N GLY A 22 12.85 0.29 1.89
CA GLY A 22 13.26 1.69 1.92
C GLY A 22 12.39 2.50 2.86
N ARG A 23 13.03 3.42 3.58
CA ARG A 23 12.37 4.38 4.47
C ARG A 23 13.11 5.71 4.49
N ILE A 24 12.40 6.77 4.81
CA ILE A 24 12.99 8.08 5.08
C ILE A 24 12.80 8.37 6.55
N ILE A 25 13.91 8.72 7.23
CA ILE A 25 13.88 9.13 8.63
C ILE A 25 14.32 10.58 8.71
N LEU A 26 13.56 11.38 9.46
CA LEU A 26 13.96 12.73 9.85
C LEU A 26 14.68 12.68 11.18
N THR A 27 15.85 13.32 11.25
CA THR A 27 16.65 13.43 12.47
C THR A 27 17.23 14.84 12.58
N SER A 28 17.53 15.30 13.79
CA SER A 28 18.26 16.55 14.00
C SER A 28 19.76 16.34 13.77
N ASN A 29 20.45 17.38 13.31
CA ASN A 29 21.90 17.36 13.05
C ASN A 29 22.74 17.04 14.31
N ASN A 30 22.19 17.33 15.50
CA ASN A 30 22.87 17.09 16.79
C ASN A 30 22.88 15.61 17.21
N LYS A 31 22.10 14.73 16.55
CA LYS A 31 22.13 13.30 16.80
C LYS A 31 22.98 12.62 15.72
N ASN A 32 24.22 12.32 16.06
CA ASN A 32 25.18 11.58 15.22
C ASN A 32 24.78 10.09 15.06
N SER A 33 23.51 9.82 14.80
CA SER A 33 23.00 8.47 14.61
C SER A 33 23.41 7.95 13.24
N LYS A 34 24.41 7.07 13.23
CA LYS A 34 24.80 6.28 12.06
C LYS A 34 23.74 5.20 11.85
N PHE A 35 22.89 5.38 10.84
CA PHE A 35 21.97 4.31 10.43
C PHE A 35 22.66 3.44 9.37
N LYS A 36 22.73 2.13 9.64
CA LYS A 36 23.20 1.15 8.66
C LYS A 36 22.33 1.22 7.39
N HIS A 37 22.94 1.06 6.22
CA HIS A 37 22.24 1.12 4.92
C HIS A 37 21.65 2.51 4.57
N THR A 38 22.22 3.60 5.08
CA THR A 38 21.88 4.94 4.62
C THR A 38 22.57 5.19 3.27
N HIS A 39 21.77 5.46 2.23
CA HIS A 39 22.28 5.69 0.87
C HIS A 39 22.28 7.17 0.49
N MET A 40 21.44 7.99 1.12
CA MET A 40 21.41 9.42 0.88
C MET A 40 21.00 10.18 2.16
N SER A 41 21.57 11.37 2.33
CA SER A 41 21.19 12.32 3.38
C SER A 41 20.92 13.68 2.75
N LEU A 42 19.75 14.24 3.05
CA LEU A 42 19.34 15.59 2.64
C LEU A 42 19.39 16.50 3.86
N TYR A 43 20.19 17.55 3.79
CA TYR A 43 20.37 18.52 4.87
C TYR A 43 19.50 19.74 4.62
N PHE A 44 18.68 20.10 5.60
CA PHE A 44 17.80 21.25 5.56
C PHE A 44 18.35 22.41 6.42
N LYS A 45 17.98 23.65 6.09
CA LYS A 45 18.43 24.85 6.80
C LYS A 45 18.06 24.89 8.28
N ASN A 46 16.97 24.21 8.68
CA ASN A 46 16.47 24.14 10.06
C ASN A 46 17.12 23.02 10.88
N ASN A 47 18.35 22.63 10.57
CA ASN A 47 19.10 21.56 11.23
C ASN A 47 18.44 20.18 11.17
N LEU A 48 17.47 19.96 10.29
CA LEU A 48 16.90 18.64 10.01
C LEU A 48 17.71 17.94 8.92
N ILE A 49 17.80 16.62 9.05
CA ILE A 49 18.39 15.73 8.06
C ILE A 49 17.37 14.65 7.71
N ALA A 50 17.01 14.53 6.43
CA ALA A 50 16.27 13.37 5.94
C ALA A 50 17.24 12.32 5.43
N LYS A 51 17.23 11.13 6.00
CA LYS A 51 18.08 10.00 5.61
C LYS A 51 17.25 8.96 4.89
N PHE A 52 17.64 8.62 3.66
CA PHE A 52 17.09 7.50 2.91
C PHE A 52 17.86 6.23 3.25
N ILE A 53 17.17 5.28 3.86
CA ILE A 53 17.71 4.01 4.35
C ILE A 53 17.02 2.89 3.58
N ASP A 54 17.77 2.02 2.91
CA ASP A 54 17.22 0.88 2.18
C ASP A 54 18.14 -0.34 2.22
N PRO A 55 17.93 -1.28 3.16
CA PRO A 55 18.76 -2.48 3.29
C PRO A 55 18.81 -3.34 2.03
N ARG A 56 17.72 -3.43 1.27
CA ARG A 56 17.59 -4.29 0.09
C ARG A 56 17.95 -3.62 -1.23
N ARG A 57 18.11 -2.30 -1.24
CA ARG A 57 18.47 -1.48 -2.42
C ARG A 57 17.48 -1.57 -3.59
N PHE A 58 16.19 -1.77 -3.30
CA PHE A 58 15.13 -1.76 -4.31
C PHE A 58 14.47 -0.41 -4.49
N GLY A 59 14.80 0.54 -3.62
CA GLY A 59 14.32 1.90 -3.72
C GLY A 59 15.17 2.76 -4.67
N CYS A 60 14.62 3.87 -5.10
CA CYS A 60 15.36 4.85 -5.90
C CYS A 60 14.87 6.27 -5.61
N ILE A 61 15.76 7.22 -5.87
CA ILE A 61 15.47 8.64 -5.82
C ILE A 61 15.87 9.24 -7.18
N LEU A 62 14.90 9.84 -7.85
CA LEU A 62 15.05 10.36 -9.20
C LEU A 62 14.65 11.84 -9.22
N LEU A 63 15.28 12.62 -10.08
CA LEU A 63 14.99 14.03 -10.31
C LEU A 63 14.47 14.23 -11.73
N PHE A 64 13.32 14.87 -11.86
CA PHE A 64 12.68 15.15 -13.14
C PHE A 64 12.27 16.61 -13.24
N ASP A 65 12.16 17.10 -14.47
CA ASP A 65 11.46 18.35 -14.72
C ASP A 65 9.96 18.18 -14.45
N THR A 66 9.35 19.14 -13.76
CA THR A 66 7.93 19.09 -13.38
C THR A 66 7.02 18.86 -14.59
N LYS A 67 7.34 19.45 -15.74
CA LYS A 67 6.59 19.30 -17.00
C LYS A 67 6.70 17.90 -17.61
N ALA A 68 7.78 17.18 -17.33
CA ALA A 68 8.04 15.86 -17.91
C ALA A 68 7.46 14.70 -17.09
N ILE A 69 7.07 14.94 -15.85
CA ILE A 69 6.59 13.90 -14.92
C ILE A 69 5.38 13.15 -15.45
N SER A 70 4.37 13.86 -15.98
CA SER A 70 3.12 13.25 -16.46
C SER A 70 3.33 12.31 -17.66
N LYS A 71 4.42 12.48 -18.41
CA LYS A 71 4.79 11.65 -19.56
C LYS A 71 5.80 10.55 -19.20
N ASN A 72 6.24 10.49 -17.94
CA ASN A 72 7.25 9.53 -17.53
C ASN A 72 6.68 8.11 -17.47
N ARG A 73 7.43 7.15 -18.02
CA ARG A 73 7.07 5.72 -18.05
C ARG A 73 6.77 5.12 -16.68
N LEU A 74 7.31 5.69 -15.61
CA LEU A 74 7.02 5.25 -14.24
C LEU A 74 5.59 5.56 -13.79
N PHE A 75 4.92 6.54 -14.41
CA PHE A 75 3.59 7.01 -13.99
C PHE A 75 2.46 6.77 -14.99
N ILE A 76 2.77 6.74 -16.29
CA ILE A 76 1.72 6.62 -17.33
C ILE A 76 0.90 5.32 -17.25
N HIS A 77 1.43 4.30 -16.56
CA HIS A 77 0.75 3.02 -16.39
C HIS A 77 0.10 2.86 -15.01
N LEU A 78 0.21 3.86 -14.15
CA LEU A 78 -0.40 3.79 -12.81
C LEU A 78 -1.89 4.06 -12.89
N GLY A 79 -2.65 3.25 -12.17
CA GLY A 79 -4.08 3.42 -11.97
C GLY A 79 -4.43 4.55 -10.99
N LEU A 80 -5.68 4.55 -10.56
CA LEU A 80 -6.19 5.60 -9.69
C LEU A 80 -5.70 5.47 -8.25
N GLU A 81 -5.56 6.62 -7.58
CA GLU A 81 -5.39 6.70 -6.13
C GLU A 81 -6.65 6.21 -5.41
N PRO A 82 -6.54 5.21 -4.51
CA PRO A 82 -7.71 4.58 -3.91
C PRO A 82 -8.54 5.50 -3.02
N LEU A 83 -7.94 6.57 -2.48
CA LEU A 83 -8.64 7.54 -1.64
C LEU A 83 -9.26 8.69 -2.44
N SER A 84 -8.96 8.78 -3.74
CA SER A 84 -9.53 9.80 -4.61
C SER A 84 -11.03 9.60 -4.86
N LYS A 85 -11.72 10.66 -5.33
CA LYS A 85 -13.12 10.58 -5.75
C LYS A 85 -13.31 9.73 -7.01
N GLN A 86 -12.30 9.69 -7.89
CA GLN A 86 -12.32 8.93 -9.14
C GLN A 86 -12.35 7.42 -8.89
N PHE A 87 -11.72 6.92 -7.82
CA PHE A 87 -11.86 5.53 -7.41
C PHE A 87 -13.21 5.32 -6.72
N ASN A 88 -14.21 4.93 -7.52
CA ASN A 88 -15.60 4.75 -7.16
C ASN A 88 -16.14 3.39 -7.65
N PRO A 89 -17.36 2.97 -7.23
CA PRO A 89 -17.92 1.67 -7.61
C PRO A 89 -18.02 1.45 -9.12
N ASN A 90 -18.44 2.47 -9.88
CA ASN A 90 -18.55 2.39 -11.35
C ASN A 90 -17.18 2.15 -12.01
N TYR A 91 -16.12 2.77 -11.48
CA TYR A 91 -14.76 2.54 -11.96
C TYR A 91 -14.31 1.11 -11.67
N LEU A 92 -14.53 0.61 -10.44
CA LEU A 92 -14.15 -0.75 -10.06
C LEU A 92 -14.92 -1.80 -10.87
N GLU A 93 -16.22 -1.62 -11.04
CA GLU A 93 -17.06 -2.51 -11.85
C GLU A 93 -16.52 -2.62 -13.29
N ARG A 94 -16.33 -1.48 -13.97
CA ARG A 94 -15.71 -1.45 -15.31
C ARG A 94 -14.35 -2.13 -15.35
N SER A 95 -13.55 -1.94 -14.31
CA SER A 95 -12.23 -2.57 -14.18
C SER A 95 -12.31 -4.08 -13.98
N CYS A 96 -13.43 -4.60 -13.49
CA CYS A 96 -13.70 -6.03 -13.29
C CYS A 96 -14.29 -6.71 -14.53
N GLN A 97 -14.97 -5.96 -15.40
CA GLN A 97 -15.60 -6.48 -16.61
C GLN A 97 -14.61 -7.29 -17.46
N ASN A 98 -15.04 -8.45 -17.93
CA ASN A 98 -14.25 -9.37 -18.78
C ASN A 98 -12.94 -9.87 -18.17
N LYS A 99 -12.67 -9.63 -16.89
CA LYS A 99 -11.44 -10.11 -16.23
C LYS A 99 -11.65 -11.47 -15.56
N LYS A 100 -11.03 -12.50 -16.15
CA LYS A 100 -11.00 -13.87 -15.59
C LYS A 100 -10.09 -14.00 -14.35
N ALA A 101 -9.26 -13.01 -14.07
CA ALA A 101 -8.42 -12.97 -12.88
C ALA A 101 -9.28 -12.88 -11.61
N SER A 102 -8.72 -13.27 -10.46
CA SER A 102 -9.39 -13.12 -9.18
C SER A 102 -9.59 -11.65 -8.82
N ILE A 103 -10.64 -11.34 -8.08
CA ILE A 103 -10.91 -9.99 -7.59
C ILE A 103 -9.71 -9.46 -6.77
N LYS A 104 -9.05 -10.32 -6.00
CA LYS A 104 -7.84 -9.95 -5.28
C LYS A 104 -6.74 -9.49 -6.22
N SER A 105 -6.50 -10.21 -7.30
CA SER A 105 -5.48 -9.83 -8.30
C SER A 105 -5.82 -8.52 -8.99
N VAL A 106 -7.11 -8.26 -9.25
CA VAL A 106 -7.57 -7.01 -9.88
C VAL A 106 -7.32 -5.80 -8.99
N ILE A 107 -7.71 -5.86 -7.71
CA ILE A 107 -7.51 -4.72 -6.78
C ILE A 107 -6.05 -4.53 -6.35
N MET A 108 -5.18 -5.52 -6.56
CA MET A 108 -3.73 -5.40 -6.34
C MET A 108 -2.96 -4.98 -7.60
N ASN A 109 -3.62 -4.86 -8.73
CA ASN A 109 -2.98 -4.43 -9.97
C ASN A 109 -2.80 -2.91 -9.96
N GLN A 110 -1.55 -2.47 -9.92
CA GLN A 110 -1.20 -1.05 -9.88
C GLN A 110 -1.60 -0.26 -11.13
N SER A 111 -1.90 -0.91 -12.25
CA SER A 111 -2.48 -0.24 -13.42
C SER A 111 -3.98 0.04 -13.28
N ILE A 112 -4.64 -0.52 -12.27
CA ILE A 112 -6.05 -0.28 -11.96
C ILE A 112 -6.17 0.65 -10.75
N VAL A 113 -5.54 0.29 -9.64
CA VAL A 113 -5.53 1.10 -8.43
C VAL A 113 -4.19 0.95 -7.71
N VAL A 114 -3.59 2.06 -7.34
CA VAL A 114 -2.28 2.08 -6.69
C VAL A 114 -2.40 1.88 -5.17
N GLY A 115 -1.31 1.52 -4.50
CA GLY A 115 -1.20 1.52 -3.05
C GLY A 115 -1.94 0.39 -2.32
N ILE A 116 -2.65 -0.51 -2.99
CA ILE A 116 -3.31 -1.66 -2.36
C ILE A 116 -2.37 -2.86 -2.37
N GLY A 117 -1.67 -3.06 -1.26
CA GLY A 117 -0.81 -4.23 -1.05
C GLY A 117 -1.57 -5.46 -0.55
N ASN A 118 -0.84 -6.55 -0.36
CA ASN A 118 -1.38 -7.86 0.02
C ASN A 118 -2.20 -7.84 1.33
N ILE A 119 -1.75 -7.07 2.31
CA ILE A 119 -2.41 -6.89 3.60
C ILE A 119 -3.77 -6.22 3.39
N TYR A 120 -3.74 -5.02 2.80
CA TYR A 120 -4.94 -4.20 2.63
C TYR A 120 -5.97 -4.86 1.69
N ALA A 121 -5.53 -5.59 0.68
CA ALA A 121 -6.41 -6.37 -0.19
C ALA A 121 -7.14 -7.48 0.59
N SER A 122 -6.41 -8.26 1.42
CA SER A 122 -7.01 -9.34 2.22
C SER A 122 -8.01 -8.79 3.24
N GLU A 123 -7.65 -7.73 3.97
CA GLU A 123 -8.50 -7.11 4.98
C GLU A 123 -9.75 -6.46 4.37
N SER A 124 -9.61 -5.78 3.23
CA SER A 124 -10.74 -5.16 2.53
C SER A 124 -11.73 -6.18 1.99
N LEU A 125 -11.24 -7.28 1.41
CA LEU A 125 -12.08 -8.37 0.93
C LEU A 125 -12.81 -9.09 2.06
N PHE A 126 -12.13 -9.32 3.20
CA PHE A 126 -12.76 -9.90 4.38
C PHE A 126 -13.89 -9.02 4.93
N ARG A 127 -13.64 -7.72 5.07
CA ARG A 127 -14.67 -6.77 5.52
C ARG A 127 -15.87 -6.73 4.58
N SER A 128 -15.63 -6.87 3.27
CA SER A 128 -16.67 -6.88 2.24
C SER A 128 -17.39 -8.23 2.09
N GLY A 129 -16.93 -9.27 2.78
CA GLY A 129 -17.50 -10.62 2.64
C GLY A 129 -17.24 -11.28 1.28
N ILE A 130 -16.27 -10.80 0.53
CA ILE A 130 -15.98 -11.27 -0.83
C ILE A 130 -14.85 -12.29 -0.80
N ASN A 131 -15.04 -13.45 -1.40
CA ASN A 131 -14.01 -14.47 -1.53
C ASN A 131 -12.88 -13.97 -2.44
N PRO A 132 -11.61 -13.98 -1.98
CA PRO A 132 -10.47 -13.48 -2.77
C PRO A 132 -10.25 -14.23 -4.08
N LYS A 133 -10.71 -15.51 -4.21
CA LYS A 133 -10.62 -16.32 -5.43
C LYS A 133 -11.67 -15.96 -6.46
N ARG A 134 -12.76 -15.31 -6.07
CA ARG A 134 -13.89 -15.01 -6.95
C ARG A 134 -13.39 -14.31 -8.20
N LYS A 135 -13.86 -14.74 -9.37
CA LYS A 135 -13.52 -14.10 -10.65
C LYS A 135 -14.05 -12.68 -10.67
N ALA A 136 -13.23 -11.72 -11.13
CA ALA A 136 -13.58 -10.32 -11.07
C ALA A 136 -14.85 -9.99 -11.87
N PHE A 137 -15.07 -10.63 -13.01
CA PHE A 137 -16.29 -10.44 -13.81
C PHE A 137 -17.59 -10.94 -13.13
N ASN A 138 -17.50 -11.72 -12.04
CA ASN A 138 -18.65 -12.17 -11.24
C ASN A 138 -18.94 -11.26 -10.03
N ILE A 139 -18.23 -10.16 -9.89
CA ILE A 139 -18.48 -9.19 -8.81
C ILE A 139 -19.64 -8.28 -9.23
N THR A 140 -20.68 -8.22 -8.40
CA THR A 140 -21.83 -7.35 -8.66
C THR A 140 -21.53 -5.89 -8.33
N TYR A 141 -22.36 -4.98 -8.82
CA TYR A 141 -22.22 -3.55 -8.50
C TYR A 141 -22.29 -3.27 -6.99
N GLU A 142 -23.22 -3.91 -6.28
CA GLU A 142 -23.36 -3.78 -4.82
C GLU A 142 -22.10 -4.24 -4.09
N GLN A 143 -21.46 -5.30 -4.58
CA GLN A 143 -20.19 -5.77 -4.07
C GLN A 143 -19.05 -4.78 -4.37
N CYS A 144 -19.06 -4.12 -5.52
CA CYS A 144 -18.14 -3.04 -5.83
C CYS A 144 -18.34 -1.85 -4.88
N VAL A 145 -19.58 -1.48 -4.56
CA VAL A 145 -19.91 -0.43 -3.58
C VAL A 145 -19.28 -0.76 -2.22
N GLN A 146 -19.54 -1.98 -1.72
CA GLN A 146 -18.99 -2.43 -0.43
C GLN A 146 -17.46 -2.53 -0.45
N LEU A 147 -16.87 -3.02 -1.53
CA LEU A 147 -15.43 -3.18 -1.64
C LEU A 147 -14.70 -1.84 -1.69
N VAL A 148 -15.17 -0.88 -2.48
CA VAL A 148 -14.60 0.47 -2.53
C VAL A 148 -14.68 1.15 -1.17
N LYS A 149 -15.84 1.08 -0.49
CA LYS A 149 -16.02 1.60 0.87
C LYS A 149 -15.01 1.00 1.85
N ASN A 150 -14.86 -0.32 1.83
CA ASN A 150 -13.96 -1.02 2.76
C ASN A 150 -12.48 -0.83 2.42
N ILE A 151 -12.09 -0.70 1.14
CA ILE A 151 -10.73 -0.32 0.75
C ILE A 151 -10.39 1.05 1.35
N LYS A 152 -11.24 2.06 1.13
CA LYS A 152 -11.02 3.40 1.68
C LYS A 152 -10.97 3.41 3.20
N PHE A 153 -11.84 2.64 3.86
CA PHE A 153 -11.84 2.50 5.31
C PHE A 153 -10.52 1.90 5.82
N VAL A 154 -10.08 0.77 5.26
CA VAL A 154 -8.85 0.06 5.68
C VAL A 154 -7.63 0.95 5.50
N LEU A 155 -7.51 1.63 4.35
CA LEU A 155 -6.38 2.51 4.07
C LEU A 155 -6.37 3.74 4.99
N ASN A 156 -7.51 4.39 5.20
CA ASN A 156 -7.59 5.52 6.14
C ASN A 156 -7.24 5.10 7.57
N ARG A 157 -7.67 3.90 7.99
CA ARG A 157 -7.32 3.37 9.31
C ARG A 157 -5.84 3.06 9.42
N ALA A 158 -5.26 2.45 8.38
CA ALA A 158 -3.83 2.20 8.31
C ALA A 158 -3.00 3.49 8.38
N ILE A 159 -3.39 4.53 7.64
CA ILE A 159 -2.74 5.84 7.69
C ILE A 159 -2.78 6.42 9.10
N LYS A 160 -3.95 6.42 9.76
CA LYS A 160 -4.10 6.93 11.14
C LYS A 160 -3.23 6.18 12.15
N LEU A 161 -2.93 4.92 11.91
CA LEU A 161 -2.10 4.08 12.79
C LEU A 161 -0.62 4.04 12.37
N GLY A 162 -0.21 4.88 11.43
CA GLY A 162 1.18 4.96 10.98
C GLY A 162 1.65 3.79 10.12
N GLY A 163 0.70 3.03 9.52
CA GLY A 163 1.02 1.88 8.69
C GLY A 163 1.16 0.57 9.45
N SER A 164 1.64 -0.47 8.77
CA SER A 164 1.85 -1.82 9.31
C SER A 164 3.35 -2.14 9.35
N SER A 165 3.92 -2.23 10.54
CA SER A 165 5.32 -2.63 10.75
C SER A 165 5.40 -4.14 10.99
N ILE A 166 5.35 -4.93 9.91
CA ILE A 166 5.42 -6.39 10.04
C ILE A 166 6.88 -6.85 10.07
N ASN A 167 7.79 -6.22 9.30
CA ASN A 167 9.21 -6.57 9.32
C ASN A 167 10.15 -5.34 9.35
N ASP A 168 10.10 -4.46 8.34
CA ASP A 168 11.12 -3.43 8.15
C ASP A 168 10.58 -2.00 8.07
N TYR A 169 9.25 -1.83 8.16
CA TYR A 169 8.63 -0.52 8.02
C TYR A 169 8.66 0.27 9.34
N SER A 170 9.09 1.51 9.28
CA SER A 170 8.94 2.48 10.38
C SER A 170 8.48 3.83 9.81
N MET A 171 7.79 4.62 10.65
CA MET A 171 7.39 5.98 10.33
C MET A 171 8.61 6.90 10.16
N VAL A 172 8.38 8.11 9.64
CA VAL A 172 9.42 9.13 9.40
C VAL A 172 10.16 9.55 10.68
N ASP A 173 9.50 9.48 11.82
CA ASP A 173 10.07 9.72 13.17
C ASP A 173 10.76 8.47 13.76
N GLY A 174 10.79 7.35 13.05
CA GLY A 174 11.38 6.09 13.47
C GLY A 174 10.46 5.21 14.31
N MET A 175 9.22 5.65 14.62
CA MET A 175 8.26 4.84 15.35
C MET A 175 7.68 3.72 14.49
N LEU A 176 7.21 2.66 15.14
CA LEU A 176 6.56 1.54 14.47
C LEU A 176 5.09 1.88 14.19
N GLY A 177 4.58 1.45 13.05
CA GLY A 177 3.15 1.48 12.79
C GLY A 177 2.42 0.44 13.64
N TYR A 178 1.16 0.69 13.94
CA TYR A 178 0.32 -0.16 14.82
C TYR A 178 -0.82 -0.87 14.09
N PHE A 179 -0.95 -0.72 12.78
CA PHE A 179 -2.06 -1.31 12.03
C PHE A 179 -2.06 -2.86 12.08
N GLN A 180 -0.90 -3.51 12.26
CA GLN A 180 -0.80 -4.96 12.42
C GLN A 180 -1.66 -5.50 13.58
N ASN A 181 -1.91 -4.70 14.61
CA ASN A 181 -2.73 -5.10 15.76
C ASN A 181 -4.24 -5.15 15.42
N GLU A 182 -4.65 -4.54 14.31
CA GLU A 182 -6.04 -4.54 13.85
C GLU A 182 -6.36 -5.58 12.77
N LEU A 183 -5.37 -6.38 12.35
CA LEU A 183 -5.55 -7.39 11.31
C LEU A 183 -6.56 -8.46 11.74
N LYS A 184 -7.52 -8.73 10.86
CA LYS A 184 -8.61 -9.67 11.09
C LYS A 184 -8.40 -11.01 10.42
N VAL A 185 -7.69 -11.03 9.30
CA VAL A 185 -7.40 -12.26 8.54
C VAL A 185 -5.92 -12.41 8.18
N TYR A 186 -5.20 -11.33 7.90
CA TYR A 186 -3.81 -11.43 7.44
C TYR A 186 -2.92 -12.02 8.54
N GLU A 187 -2.14 -13.06 8.18
CA GLU A 187 -1.29 -13.84 9.10
C GLU A 187 -2.04 -14.48 10.30
N ARG A 188 -3.33 -14.76 10.11
CA ARG A 188 -4.18 -15.39 11.14
C ARG A 188 -4.66 -16.79 10.75
N GLU A 189 -3.91 -17.51 9.90
CA GLU A 189 -4.22 -18.89 9.52
C GLU A 189 -4.52 -19.78 10.73
N GLY A 190 -5.56 -20.59 10.63
CA GLY A 190 -6.02 -21.50 11.69
C GLY A 190 -6.78 -20.83 12.83
N LYS A 191 -6.70 -19.51 12.99
CA LYS A 191 -7.43 -18.78 14.05
C LYS A 191 -8.92 -18.66 13.71
N ASN A 192 -9.73 -18.52 14.73
CA ASN A 192 -11.17 -18.31 14.57
C ASN A 192 -11.45 -16.96 13.88
N CYS A 193 -12.54 -16.91 13.11
CA CYS A 193 -13.03 -15.68 12.50
C CYS A 193 -13.36 -14.64 13.59
N SER A 194 -12.97 -13.39 13.36
CA SER A 194 -13.21 -12.29 14.31
C SER A 194 -14.64 -11.75 14.29
N LYS A 195 -15.49 -12.17 13.36
CA LYS A 195 -16.93 -11.79 13.34
C LYS A 195 -17.68 -12.63 14.38
N LYS A 196 -18.37 -11.97 15.30
CA LYS A 196 -19.09 -12.63 16.42
C LYS A 196 -20.09 -13.70 15.98
N THR A 197 -20.70 -13.54 14.81
CA THR A 197 -21.71 -14.46 14.25
C THR A 197 -21.13 -15.54 13.35
N CYS A 198 -19.80 -15.75 13.38
CA CYS A 198 -19.14 -16.67 12.46
C CYS A 198 -18.23 -17.65 13.21
N ASN A 199 -18.51 -18.93 13.07
CA ASN A 199 -17.70 -20.02 13.64
C ASN A 199 -16.60 -20.52 12.66
N GLY A 200 -16.35 -19.79 11.56
CA GLY A 200 -15.35 -20.15 10.56
C GLY A 200 -13.92 -19.93 11.05
N ARG A 201 -13.00 -20.63 10.41
CA ARG A 201 -11.56 -20.42 10.60
C ARG A 201 -10.95 -19.65 9.43
N ILE A 202 -9.87 -18.96 9.70
CA ILE A 202 -9.08 -18.28 8.67
C ILE A 202 -8.24 -19.31 7.94
N LEU A 203 -8.40 -19.35 6.62
CA LEU A 203 -7.63 -20.19 5.72
C LEU A 203 -6.57 -19.37 5.01
N ARG A 204 -5.48 -20.05 4.65
CA ARG A 204 -4.43 -19.53 3.78
C ARG A 204 -4.43 -20.27 2.46
N ILE A 205 -4.34 -19.52 1.37
CA ILE A 205 -4.14 -20.01 0.01
C ILE A 205 -3.10 -19.16 -0.70
N VAL A 206 -2.66 -19.58 -1.88
CA VAL A 206 -1.78 -18.78 -2.73
C VAL A 206 -2.57 -18.26 -3.94
N ILE A 207 -2.56 -16.95 -4.15
CA ILE A 207 -3.13 -16.29 -5.34
C ILE A 207 -2.03 -15.40 -5.94
N ALA A 208 -1.71 -15.58 -7.22
CA ALA A 208 -0.69 -14.82 -7.93
C ALA A 208 0.62 -14.74 -7.11
N GLN A 209 1.13 -15.89 -6.66
CA GLN A 209 2.36 -16.08 -5.88
C GLN A 209 2.38 -15.34 -4.52
N ARG A 210 1.21 -14.95 -4.00
CA ARG A 210 1.09 -14.24 -2.71
C ARG A 210 0.18 -14.99 -1.75
N SER A 211 0.64 -15.18 -0.52
CA SER A 211 -0.19 -15.71 0.57
C SER A 211 -1.44 -14.86 0.73
N THR A 212 -2.59 -15.51 0.78
CA THR A 212 -3.91 -14.89 0.82
C THR A 212 -4.68 -15.50 1.96
N TYR A 213 -5.17 -14.67 2.86
CA TYR A 213 -5.88 -15.09 4.05
C TYR A 213 -7.34 -14.68 3.97
N TYR A 214 -8.25 -15.57 4.31
CA TYR A 214 -9.69 -15.32 4.25
C TYR A 214 -10.47 -16.28 5.14
N CYS A 215 -11.70 -15.93 5.51
CA CYS A 215 -12.62 -16.81 6.22
C CYS A 215 -13.54 -17.51 5.20
N SER A 216 -13.51 -18.85 5.15
CA SER A 216 -14.31 -19.63 4.19
C SER A 216 -15.83 -19.51 4.42
N GLN A 217 -16.28 -19.21 5.64
CA GLN A 217 -17.72 -19.05 5.94
C GLN A 217 -18.22 -17.63 5.65
N CYS A 218 -17.45 -16.58 6.00
CA CYS A 218 -17.86 -15.19 5.77
C CYS A 218 -17.68 -14.73 4.32
N GLN A 219 -16.75 -15.35 3.60
CA GLN A 219 -16.36 -14.95 2.24
C GLN A 219 -16.71 -16.11 1.29
N LYS A 220 -18.01 -16.32 1.08
CA LYS A 220 -18.52 -17.35 0.17
C LYS A 220 -18.24 -16.98 -1.30
N ASN A 221 -18.18 -18.00 -2.15
CA ASN A 221 -18.09 -17.82 -3.62
C ASN A 221 -19.38 -17.24 -4.19
#